data_bd5836053c450a98725e87b4056f5090
#
_entry.id   bd5836053c450a98725e87b4056f5090
#
_cell.length_a   1.000
_cell.length_b   1.000
_cell.length_c   1.000
_cell.angle_alpha   90.00
_cell.angle_beta   90.00
_cell.angle_gamma   90.00
#
_symmetry.space_group_name_H-M   'P 1'
#
loop_
_entity.id
_entity.type
_entity.pdbx_description
1 polymer ?
#
loop_
_entity_poly.entity_id
_entity_poly.type
_entity_poly.pdbx_seq_one_letter_code
_entity_poly.pdbx_strand_id
1 'polypeptide(L)'
;DLHKAIRRQRQMCIRDRYYNRKRLSQEIENAYEADWVSLNELLATSDFISLHAPATSETYHMIDIQQFNLMKPSVVLINTARGNLINERVLIHFLQKKRIFGAGLDVFENEPEIPSELLLLDNVLLSPHNGTGTIDTRVESTRYALQNIINYFEGKTLLSPVTK
;
A
#
# COMPACT_ATOMS: atom_id res chain seq x y z
N ASP A 1 -9.69 0.67 -18.52
CA ASP A 1 -9.35 2.10 -18.47
C ASP A 1 -10.01 2.92 -17.36
N LEU A 2 -10.55 2.22 -16.35
CA LEU A 2 -11.11 2.87 -15.16
C LEU A 2 -10.05 3.70 -14.41
N HIS A 3 -8.80 3.22 -14.38
CA HIS A 3 -7.68 3.94 -13.77
C HIS A 3 -7.37 5.29 -14.45
N LYS A 4 -7.49 5.39 -15.77
CA LYS A 4 -7.30 6.66 -16.50
C LYS A 4 -8.44 7.65 -16.25
N ALA A 5 -9.68 7.17 -16.13
CA ALA A 5 -10.84 8.03 -15.89
C ALA A 5 -10.85 8.60 -14.46
N ILE A 6 -10.51 7.77 -13.46
CA ILE A 6 -10.37 8.21 -12.05
C ILE A 6 -9.22 9.21 -11.91
N ARG A 7 -8.11 9.02 -12.65
CA ARG A 7 -6.99 9.95 -12.66
C ARG A 7 -7.36 11.31 -13.25
N ARG A 8 -8.17 11.36 -14.32
CA ARG A 8 -8.63 12.62 -14.93
C ARG A 8 -9.51 13.47 -14.02
N GLN A 9 -10.33 12.90 -13.16
CA GLN A 9 -11.13 13.65 -12.18
C GLN A 9 -10.30 14.25 -11.04
N ARG A 10 -9.07 13.76 -10.83
CA ARG A 10 -8.14 14.22 -9.78
C ARG A 10 -7.11 15.24 -10.27
N GLN A 11 -7.11 15.61 -11.54
CA GLN A 11 -6.05 16.41 -12.18
C GLN A 11 -6.06 17.91 -11.84
N MET A 12 -6.82 18.38 -10.87
CA MET A 12 -6.59 19.72 -10.33
C MET A 12 -5.55 19.65 -9.22
N CYS A 13 -4.29 19.89 -9.58
CA CYS A 13 -3.13 20.09 -8.68
C CYS A 13 -2.49 18.85 -8.05
N ILE A 14 -2.64 17.64 -8.58
CA ILE A 14 -1.96 16.45 -8.04
C ILE A 14 -0.62 16.26 -8.76
N ARG A 15 0.46 16.29 -8.02
CA ARG A 15 1.76 15.77 -8.43
C ARG A 15 1.92 14.38 -7.85
N ASP A 16 1.94 13.35 -8.72
CA ASP A 16 2.25 12.01 -8.30
C ASP A 16 3.76 11.88 -8.05
N ARG A 17 4.12 11.39 -6.86
CA ARG A 17 5.49 11.07 -6.47
C ARG A 17 5.57 9.63 -6.05
N TYR A 18 6.70 9.01 -6.31
CA TYR A 18 6.94 7.67 -5.81
C TYR A 18 8.33 7.55 -5.22
N TYR A 19 8.46 6.60 -4.29
CA TYR A 19 9.72 6.11 -3.78
C TYR A 19 9.82 4.61 -4.03
N ASN A 20 10.94 4.18 -4.56
CA ASN A 20 11.34 2.79 -4.63
C ASN A 20 12.86 2.74 -4.52
N ARG A 21 13.44 1.65 -4.00
CA ARG A 21 14.89 1.47 -3.88
C ARG A 21 15.61 1.66 -5.22
N LYS A 22 14.99 1.24 -6.30
CA LYS A 22 15.49 1.43 -7.67
C LYS A 22 14.52 2.34 -8.42
N ARG A 23 15.03 3.46 -8.92
CA ARG A 23 14.27 4.35 -9.77
C ARG A 23 13.80 3.62 -11.02
N LEU A 24 12.58 3.86 -11.44
CA LEU A 24 12.00 3.33 -12.68
C LEU A 24 12.61 4.03 -13.90
N SER A 25 12.40 3.47 -15.10
CA SER A 25 12.83 4.13 -16.33
C SER A 25 12.05 5.42 -16.60
N GLN A 26 12.67 6.36 -17.28
CA GLN A 26 12.03 7.63 -17.63
C GLN A 26 10.74 7.43 -18.47
N GLU A 27 10.68 6.37 -19.28
CA GLU A 27 9.48 6.01 -20.04
C GLU A 27 8.30 5.69 -19.13
N ILE A 28 8.55 4.93 -18.06
CA ILE A 28 7.52 4.59 -17.06
C ILE A 28 7.11 5.84 -16.28
N GLU A 29 8.07 6.65 -15.81
CA GLU A 29 7.79 7.90 -15.11
C GLU A 29 6.92 8.84 -15.97
N ASN A 30 7.26 9.00 -17.25
CA ASN A 30 6.50 9.80 -18.18
C ASN A 30 5.09 9.23 -18.44
N ALA A 31 4.96 7.91 -18.58
CA ALA A 31 3.67 7.25 -18.83
C ALA A 31 2.70 7.42 -17.65
N TYR A 32 3.21 7.49 -16.43
CA TYR A 32 2.43 7.68 -15.20
C TYR A 32 2.42 9.13 -14.69
N GLU A 33 3.18 10.04 -15.33
CA GLU A 33 3.35 11.43 -14.90
C GLU A 33 3.79 11.52 -13.43
N ALA A 34 4.72 10.64 -13.03
CA ALA A 34 5.17 10.47 -11.64
C ALA A 34 6.66 10.77 -11.49
N ASP A 35 7.02 11.52 -10.45
CA ASP A 35 8.39 11.88 -10.13
C ASP A 35 8.97 10.96 -9.06
N TRP A 36 10.17 10.40 -9.29
CA TRP A 36 10.93 9.72 -8.25
C TRP A 36 11.51 10.73 -7.28
N VAL A 37 11.30 10.50 -5.98
CA VAL A 37 11.86 11.33 -4.90
C VAL A 37 12.40 10.44 -3.79
N SER A 38 13.20 11.03 -2.88
CA SER A 38 13.62 10.31 -1.67
C SER A 38 12.43 10.00 -0.76
N LEU A 39 12.53 8.96 0.08
CA LEU A 39 11.48 8.64 1.05
C LEU A 39 11.15 9.85 1.95
N ASN A 40 12.17 10.52 2.47
CA ASN A 40 11.97 11.68 3.34
C ASN A 40 11.24 12.83 2.63
N GLU A 41 11.57 13.09 1.38
CA GLU A 41 10.89 14.10 0.59
C GLU A 41 9.43 13.71 0.31
N LEU A 42 9.18 12.44 -0.04
CA LEU A 42 7.83 11.92 -0.25
C LEU A 42 6.99 12.13 1.01
N LEU A 43 7.50 11.74 2.17
CA LEU A 43 6.80 11.88 3.45
C LEU A 43 6.51 13.34 3.82
N ALA A 44 7.49 14.23 3.58
CA ALA A 44 7.37 15.65 3.95
C ALA A 44 6.43 16.45 3.03
N THR A 45 6.27 16.02 1.78
CA THR A 45 5.58 16.84 0.77
C THR A 45 4.22 16.29 0.33
N SER A 46 3.90 15.02 0.65
CA SER A 46 2.66 14.38 0.21
C SER A 46 1.47 14.71 1.12
N ASP A 47 0.30 14.77 0.53
CA ASP A 47 -0.98 14.91 1.23
C ASP A 47 -1.68 13.55 1.39
N PHE A 48 -1.40 12.60 0.47
CA PHE A 48 -1.81 11.20 0.53
C PHE A 48 -0.60 10.33 0.33
N ILE A 49 -0.41 9.36 1.23
CA ILE A 49 0.69 8.37 1.15
C ILE A 49 0.07 6.99 1.11
N SER A 50 0.39 6.20 0.08
CA SER A 50 -0.07 4.82 -0.05
C SER A 50 1.11 3.86 -0.08
N LEU A 51 1.07 2.82 0.76
CA LEU A 51 2.12 1.82 0.88
C LEU A 51 1.84 0.63 -0.04
N HIS A 52 2.86 0.23 -0.82
CA HIS A 52 2.81 -0.91 -1.76
C HIS A 52 4.08 -1.76 -1.71
N ALA A 53 4.83 -1.69 -0.62
CA ALA A 53 6.06 -2.47 -0.43
C ALA A 53 5.76 -3.90 0.05
N PRO A 54 6.58 -4.89 -0.32
CA PRO A 54 6.52 -6.22 0.29
C PRO A 54 7.01 -6.18 1.74
N ALA A 55 6.54 -7.11 2.57
CA ALA A 55 7.05 -7.31 3.92
C ALA A 55 8.38 -8.07 3.87
N THR A 56 9.46 -7.43 4.25
CA THR A 56 10.80 -7.98 4.36
C THR A 56 11.46 -7.46 5.64
N SER A 57 12.61 -8.03 6.03
CA SER A 57 13.37 -7.48 7.16
C SER A 57 13.77 -6.01 6.96
N GLU A 58 13.96 -5.56 5.73
CA GLU A 58 14.34 -4.19 5.39
C GLU A 58 13.17 -3.21 5.42
N THR A 59 11.95 -3.71 5.22
CA THR A 59 10.73 -2.90 5.20
C THR A 59 9.91 -3.02 6.49
N TYR A 60 10.35 -3.87 7.42
CA TYR A 60 9.73 -3.96 8.74
C TYR A 60 9.81 -2.61 9.46
N HIS A 61 8.64 -2.08 9.86
CA HIS A 61 8.50 -0.77 10.49
C HIS A 61 9.19 0.37 9.69
N MET A 62 9.16 0.28 8.33
CA MET A 62 9.73 1.35 7.50
C MET A 62 9.05 2.71 7.74
N ILE A 63 7.84 2.70 8.29
CA ILE A 63 7.14 3.88 8.79
C ILE A 63 7.07 3.79 10.31
N ASP A 64 8.02 4.46 10.96
CA ASP A 64 8.15 4.55 12.41
C ASP A 64 8.16 6.02 12.86
N ILE A 65 8.46 6.29 14.12
CA ILE A 65 8.42 7.61 14.76
C ILE A 65 9.16 8.68 13.94
N GLN A 66 10.31 8.33 13.36
CA GLN A 66 11.10 9.26 12.55
C GLN A 66 10.36 9.66 11.26
N GLN A 67 9.76 8.69 10.57
CA GLN A 67 9.00 8.88 9.35
C GLN A 67 7.70 9.66 9.61
N PHE A 68 6.99 9.31 10.67
CA PHE A 68 5.80 10.05 11.07
C PHE A 68 6.09 11.51 11.40
N ASN A 69 7.24 11.83 12.01
CA ASN A 69 7.64 13.20 12.31
C ASN A 69 7.91 14.07 11.08
N LEU A 70 8.16 13.45 9.92
CA LEU A 70 8.34 14.15 8.65
C LEU A 70 7.02 14.49 7.95
N MET A 71 5.95 13.78 8.30
CA MET A 71 4.67 13.91 7.62
C MET A 71 3.96 15.22 7.96
N LYS A 72 3.15 15.71 7.00
CA LYS A 72 2.27 16.85 7.23
C LYS A 72 1.15 16.47 8.23
N PRO A 73 0.67 17.41 9.05
CA PRO A 73 -0.50 17.19 9.89
C PRO A 73 -1.79 16.88 9.08
N SER A 74 -1.84 17.31 7.82
CA SER A 74 -2.96 17.07 6.89
C SER A 74 -2.87 15.75 6.14
N VAL A 75 -1.83 14.93 6.34
CA VAL A 75 -1.61 13.71 5.57
C VAL A 75 -2.65 12.64 5.88
N VAL A 76 -3.06 11.91 4.84
CA VAL A 76 -3.79 10.64 4.95
C VAL A 76 -2.85 9.50 4.58
N LEU A 77 -2.62 8.57 5.51
CA LEU A 77 -1.80 7.39 5.29
C LEU A 77 -2.67 6.18 4.93
N ILE A 78 -2.34 5.49 3.84
CA ILE A 78 -3.10 4.34 3.34
C ILE A 78 -2.18 3.12 3.32
N ASN A 79 -2.62 2.04 3.96
CA ASN A 79 -1.91 0.77 3.93
C ASN A 79 -2.83 -0.38 3.50
N THR A 80 -2.64 -0.84 2.28
CA THR A 80 -3.28 -2.03 1.71
C THR A 80 -2.25 -3.09 1.32
N ALA A 81 -1.02 -2.95 1.81
CA ALA A 81 0.09 -3.85 1.51
C ALA A 81 0.30 -4.89 2.61
N ARG A 82 0.97 -4.53 3.71
CA ARG A 82 1.18 -5.40 4.87
C ARG A 82 1.24 -4.56 6.16
N GLY A 83 0.64 -5.05 7.24
CA GLY A 83 0.55 -4.32 8.51
C GLY A 83 1.90 -3.94 9.10
N ASN A 84 2.84 -4.87 9.10
CA ASN A 84 4.19 -4.69 9.67
C ASN A 84 5.11 -3.69 8.92
N LEU A 85 4.65 -3.04 7.86
CA LEU A 85 5.34 -1.90 7.25
C LEU A 85 5.28 -0.65 8.14
N ILE A 86 4.29 -0.58 9.00
CA ILE A 86 4.05 0.53 9.93
C ILE A 86 4.24 0.03 11.35
N ASN A 87 4.93 0.80 12.19
CA ASN A 87 4.85 0.61 13.62
C ASN A 87 3.46 1.04 14.11
N GLU A 88 2.58 0.06 14.31
CA GLU A 88 1.16 0.28 14.58
C GLU A 88 0.91 1.07 15.88
N ARG A 89 1.75 0.87 16.91
CA ARG A 89 1.69 1.65 18.16
C ARG A 89 1.97 3.13 17.94
N VAL A 90 2.95 3.43 17.09
CA VAL A 90 3.29 4.81 16.72
C VAL A 90 2.17 5.43 15.90
N LEU A 91 1.61 4.69 14.93
CA LEU A 91 0.46 5.15 14.15
C LEU A 91 -0.71 5.54 15.06
N ILE A 92 -1.10 4.65 15.98
CA ILE A 92 -2.18 4.89 16.94
C ILE A 92 -1.93 6.18 17.73
N HIS A 93 -0.70 6.36 18.24
CA HIS A 93 -0.34 7.57 18.97
C HIS A 93 -0.51 8.84 18.11
N PHE A 94 -0.05 8.80 16.85
CA PHE A 94 -0.15 9.96 15.95
C PHE A 94 -1.60 10.29 15.58
N LEU A 95 -2.44 9.28 15.40
CA LEU A 95 -3.87 9.43 15.14
C LEU A 95 -4.61 10.01 16.35
N GLN A 96 -4.38 9.45 17.55
CA GLN A 96 -4.97 9.94 18.80
C GLN A 96 -4.62 11.39 19.09
N LYS A 97 -3.39 11.79 18.80
CA LYS A 97 -2.90 13.17 18.98
C LYS A 97 -3.23 14.08 17.80
N LYS A 98 -3.95 13.59 16.78
CA LYS A 98 -4.30 14.32 15.56
C LYS A 98 -3.07 14.96 14.88
N ARG A 99 -1.91 14.26 14.98
CA ARG A 99 -0.65 14.70 14.36
C ARG A 99 -0.59 14.33 12.88
N ILE A 100 -1.46 13.45 12.41
CA ILE A 100 -1.82 13.20 11.02
C ILE A 100 -3.34 13.29 10.90
N PHE A 101 -3.84 13.60 9.72
CA PHE A 101 -5.27 13.78 9.50
C PHE A 101 -6.04 12.47 9.67
N GLY A 102 -5.55 11.37 9.11
CA GLY A 102 -6.22 10.09 9.21
C GLY A 102 -5.45 8.95 8.56
N ALA A 103 -6.00 7.74 8.67
CA ALA A 103 -5.48 6.56 8.00
C ALA A 103 -6.57 5.68 7.40
N GLY A 104 -6.23 4.95 6.32
CA GLY A 104 -7.03 3.87 5.74
C GLY A 104 -6.23 2.57 5.79
N LEU A 105 -6.71 1.58 6.53
CA LEU A 105 -5.98 0.34 6.78
C LEU A 105 -6.82 -0.87 6.35
N ASP A 106 -6.29 -1.70 5.44
CA ASP A 106 -6.84 -3.01 5.08
C ASP A 106 -6.03 -4.15 5.70
N VAL A 107 -4.89 -3.83 6.34
CA VAL A 107 -3.93 -4.78 6.91
C VAL A 107 -3.44 -4.31 8.27
N PHE A 108 -3.12 -5.26 9.17
CA PHE A 108 -2.73 -5.01 10.55
C PHE A 108 -1.47 -5.80 10.90
N GLU A 109 -0.76 -5.36 11.94
CA GLU A 109 0.52 -5.98 12.32
C GLU A 109 0.35 -7.41 12.82
N ASN A 110 -0.72 -7.69 13.58
CA ASN A 110 -0.97 -8.99 14.24
C ASN A 110 -2.31 -9.61 13.79
N GLU A 111 -2.62 -9.64 12.50
CA GLU A 111 -3.84 -10.26 11.99
C GLU A 111 -4.08 -11.68 12.54
N PRO A 112 -5.33 -12.04 12.88
CA PRO A 112 -6.58 -11.29 12.65
C PRO A 112 -6.93 -10.27 13.75
N GLU A 113 -6.08 -10.07 14.74
CA GLU A 113 -6.32 -9.15 15.83
C GLU A 113 -6.12 -7.70 15.38
N ILE A 114 -7.09 -6.84 15.73
CA ILE A 114 -7.03 -5.40 15.49
C ILE A 114 -6.97 -4.71 16.85
N PRO A 115 -6.00 -3.82 17.11
CA PRO A 115 -5.95 -3.06 18.35
C PRO A 115 -7.26 -2.32 18.63
N SER A 116 -7.78 -2.50 19.85
CA SER A 116 -9.03 -1.87 20.29
C SER A 116 -8.97 -0.35 20.17
N GLU A 117 -7.79 0.23 20.34
CA GLU A 117 -7.55 1.67 20.20
C GLU A 117 -7.85 2.18 18.78
N LEU A 118 -7.56 1.40 17.73
CA LEU A 118 -7.91 1.76 16.35
C LEU A 118 -9.41 1.77 16.13
N LEU A 119 -10.15 0.84 16.74
CA LEU A 119 -11.60 0.74 16.62
C LEU A 119 -12.36 1.93 17.23
N LEU A 120 -11.71 2.65 18.14
CA LEU A 120 -12.29 3.80 18.85
C LEU A 120 -11.99 5.15 18.18
N LEU A 121 -11.17 5.17 17.13
CA LEU A 121 -10.77 6.41 16.45
C LEU A 121 -11.77 6.81 15.37
N ASP A 122 -12.07 8.10 15.30
CA ASP A 122 -12.97 8.70 14.30
C ASP A 122 -12.28 9.09 12.99
N ASN A 123 -10.94 9.07 12.98
CA ASN A 123 -10.10 9.43 11.84
C ASN A 123 -9.40 8.24 11.19
N VAL A 124 -9.96 7.05 11.31
CA VAL A 124 -9.46 5.80 10.70
C VAL A 124 -10.57 5.08 9.95
N LEU A 125 -10.25 4.62 8.74
CA LEU A 125 -11.06 3.65 8.01
C LEU A 125 -10.38 2.28 8.10
N LEU A 126 -11.10 1.26 8.55
CA LEU A 126 -10.61 -0.10 8.70
C LEU A 126 -11.37 -1.04 7.76
N SER A 127 -10.63 -1.97 7.14
CA SER A 127 -11.16 -3.04 6.31
C SER A 127 -10.49 -4.36 6.70
N PRO A 128 -11.19 -5.50 6.66
CA PRO A 128 -10.69 -6.76 7.22
C PRO A 128 -9.85 -7.56 6.21
N HIS A 129 -8.77 -6.98 5.70
CA HIS A 129 -7.87 -7.56 4.69
C HIS A 129 -8.64 -8.08 3.48
N ASN A 130 -9.46 -7.23 2.89
CA ASN A 130 -10.43 -7.59 1.85
C ASN A 130 -10.15 -6.92 0.49
N GLY A 131 -8.95 -6.39 0.27
CA GLY A 131 -8.59 -5.69 -0.97
C GLY A 131 -8.74 -6.54 -2.24
N THR A 132 -8.68 -7.87 -2.13
CA THR A 132 -8.90 -8.83 -3.25
C THR A 132 -10.21 -9.61 -3.12
N GLY A 133 -11.12 -9.17 -2.25
CA GLY A 133 -12.33 -9.89 -1.86
C GLY A 133 -13.47 -9.89 -2.88
N THR A 134 -13.28 -9.43 -4.11
CA THR A 134 -14.31 -9.46 -5.15
C THR A 134 -14.49 -10.88 -5.70
N ILE A 135 -15.71 -11.20 -6.14
CA ILE A 135 -16.02 -12.49 -6.78
C ILE A 135 -15.11 -12.72 -7.98
N ASP A 136 -14.96 -11.71 -8.84
CA ASP A 136 -14.14 -11.82 -10.05
C ASP A 136 -12.69 -12.12 -9.74
N THR A 137 -12.09 -11.43 -8.77
CA THR A 137 -10.70 -11.68 -8.36
C THR A 137 -10.53 -13.09 -7.78
N ARG A 138 -11.49 -13.57 -6.98
CA ARG A 138 -11.45 -14.94 -6.43
C ARG A 138 -11.55 -16.00 -7.51
N VAL A 139 -12.45 -15.82 -8.47
CA VAL A 139 -12.61 -16.72 -9.62
C VAL A 139 -11.34 -16.75 -10.46
N GLU A 140 -10.78 -15.60 -10.81
CA GLU A 140 -9.56 -15.53 -11.61
C GLU A 140 -8.34 -16.12 -10.88
N SER A 141 -8.16 -15.84 -9.60
CA SER A 141 -7.08 -16.41 -8.80
C SER A 141 -7.18 -17.95 -8.73
N THR A 142 -8.40 -18.47 -8.55
CA THR A 142 -8.64 -19.92 -8.53
C THR A 142 -8.37 -20.54 -9.90
N ARG A 143 -8.84 -19.93 -10.98
CA ARG A 143 -8.58 -20.36 -12.36
C ARG A 143 -7.08 -20.40 -12.66
N TYR A 144 -6.36 -19.36 -12.25
CA TYR A 144 -4.91 -19.24 -12.44
C TYR A 144 -4.15 -20.35 -11.69
N ALA A 145 -4.54 -20.63 -10.45
CA ALA A 145 -3.95 -21.71 -9.65
C ALA A 145 -4.22 -23.08 -10.28
N LEU A 146 -5.46 -23.35 -10.68
CA LEU A 146 -5.83 -24.61 -11.36
C LEU A 146 -5.07 -24.80 -12.68
N GLN A 147 -4.90 -23.74 -13.47
CA GLN A 147 -4.15 -23.82 -14.72
C GLN A 147 -2.67 -24.16 -14.48
N ASN A 148 -2.05 -23.68 -13.41
CA ASN A 148 -0.69 -24.09 -13.04
C ASN A 148 -0.63 -25.59 -12.69
N ILE A 149 -1.61 -26.10 -11.97
CA ILE A 149 -1.70 -27.54 -11.63
C ILE A 149 -1.85 -28.38 -12.91
N ILE A 150 -2.76 -27.99 -13.80
CA ILE A 150 -2.96 -28.68 -15.09
C ILE A 150 -1.67 -28.67 -15.91
N ASN A 151 -1.05 -27.51 -16.06
CA ASN A 151 0.20 -27.37 -16.81
C ASN A 151 1.31 -28.25 -16.24
N TYR A 152 1.42 -28.36 -14.92
CA TYR A 152 2.39 -29.23 -14.26
C TYR A 152 2.21 -30.70 -14.66
N PHE A 153 0.98 -31.22 -14.56
CA PHE A 153 0.69 -32.62 -14.92
C PHE A 153 0.78 -32.90 -16.42
N GLU A 154 0.57 -31.91 -17.26
CA GLU A 154 0.70 -32.01 -18.72
C GLU A 154 2.15 -31.77 -19.23
N GLY A 155 3.11 -31.49 -18.33
CA GLY A 155 4.50 -31.16 -18.69
C GLY A 155 4.65 -29.82 -19.42
N LYS A 156 3.68 -28.90 -19.28
CA LYS A 156 3.70 -27.59 -19.87
C LYS A 156 4.39 -26.57 -18.95
N THR A 157 4.77 -25.42 -19.51
CA THR A 157 5.34 -24.31 -18.75
C THR A 157 4.32 -23.77 -17.75
N LEU A 158 4.76 -23.59 -16.50
CA LEU A 158 3.94 -22.96 -15.47
C LEU A 158 3.76 -21.47 -15.76
N LEU A 159 2.58 -20.92 -15.45
CA LEU A 159 2.27 -19.50 -15.61
C LEU A 159 3.02 -18.63 -14.55
N SER A 160 3.28 -19.20 -13.37
CA SER A 160 3.94 -18.52 -12.27
C SER A 160 4.91 -19.46 -11.53
N PRO A 161 6.05 -19.84 -12.15
CA PRO A 161 7.03 -20.66 -11.47
C PRO A 161 7.67 -19.86 -10.33
N VAL A 162 7.81 -20.50 -9.16
CA VAL A 162 8.64 -19.97 -8.08
C VAL A 162 10.08 -20.35 -8.40
N THR A 163 10.84 -19.40 -8.90
CA THR A 163 12.30 -19.54 -9.07
C THR A 163 12.98 -19.15 -7.76
N LYS A 164 13.91 -20.02 -7.32
CA LYS A 164 14.80 -19.70 -6.17
C LYS A 164 15.86 -18.68 -6.57
#